data_36dac9194b5f3e42576894c765eac972
#
_entry.id   36dac9194b5f3e42576894c765eac972
#
_cell.length_a   1.000
_cell.length_b   1.000
_cell.length_c   1.000
_cell.angle_alpha   90.00
_cell.angle_beta   90.00
_cell.angle_gamma   90.00
#
_symmetry.space_group_name_H-M   'P 1'
#
loop_
_entity.id
_entity.type
_entity.pdbx_description
1 polymer ?
#
loop_
_entity_poly.entity_id
_entity_poly.type
_entity_poly.pdbx_seq_one_letter_code
_entity_poly.pdbx_strand_id
1 'polypeptide(L)'
;MSLQFVFGNSGSGKSDYLYQSILEEAEREPEKNFLLLVPEQFTMQTQRELVCRQPNHAIMNVDVLSFVRLAYRVFDDLGMQDLVILEETGKNLVLRKVAELKKKELSVLGGNLNKMGYIGEIKSLISEMAQYNITPED
;
A
#
# COMPACT_ATOMS: atom_id res chain seq x y z
N MET A 1 20.20 -15.23 -3.67
CA MET A 1 19.40 -14.26 -2.87
C MET A 1 19.77 -14.47 -1.41
N SER A 2 20.15 -13.42 -0.70
CA SER A 2 20.39 -13.47 0.76
C SER A 2 19.34 -12.58 1.44
N LEU A 3 18.77 -13.05 2.54
CA LEU A 3 17.87 -12.26 3.39
C LEU A 3 18.66 -11.81 4.62
N GLN A 4 18.62 -10.51 4.90
CA GLN A 4 19.28 -9.92 6.06
C GLN A 4 18.25 -9.25 6.98
N PHE A 5 18.33 -9.52 8.28
CA PHE A 5 17.50 -8.88 9.29
C PHE A 5 18.34 -7.89 10.11
N VAL A 6 17.80 -6.70 10.33
CA VAL A 6 18.39 -5.67 11.19
C VAL A 6 17.55 -5.51 12.44
N PHE A 7 18.08 -5.93 13.59
CA PHE A 7 17.38 -5.89 14.88
C PHE A 7 17.92 -4.77 15.78
N GLY A 8 17.04 -4.22 16.60
CA GLY A 8 17.41 -3.21 17.59
C GLY A 8 16.15 -2.51 18.15
N ASN A 9 16.31 -1.85 19.30
CA ASN A 9 15.26 -1.06 19.93
C ASN A 9 14.91 0.20 19.12
N SER A 10 13.82 0.87 19.49
CA SER A 10 13.51 2.19 18.91
C SER A 10 14.68 3.15 19.15
N GLY A 11 15.05 3.95 18.15
CA GLY A 11 16.18 4.88 18.25
C GLY A 11 17.57 4.28 18.16
N SER A 12 17.73 2.96 17.90
CA SER A 12 19.03 2.30 17.81
C SER A 12 19.81 2.53 16.50
N GLY A 13 19.31 3.41 15.60
CA GLY A 13 19.99 3.70 14.34
C GLY A 13 19.72 2.73 13.20
N LYS A 14 18.71 1.82 13.29
CA LYS A 14 18.40 0.86 12.22
C LYS A 14 18.10 1.52 10.88
N SER A 15 17.31 2.59 10.90
CA SER A 15 16.98 3.32 9.68
C SER A 15 18.19 4.02 9.10
N ASP A 16 19.05 4.60 9.94
CA ASP A 16 20.31 5.21 9.51
C ASP A 16 21.22 4.20 8.84
N TYR A 17 21.36 3.03 9.44
CA TYR A 17 22.12 1.92 8.87
C TYR A 17 21.58 1.49 7.50
N LEU A 18 20.24 1.31 7.38
CA LEU A 18 19.61 0.91 6.12
C LEU A 18 19.76 1.98 5.03
N TYR A 19 19.58 3.25 5.39
CA TYR A 19 19.73 4.35 4.43
C TYR A 19 21.17 4.47 3.93
N GLN A 20 22.13 4.35 4.83
CA GLN A 20 23.53 4.38 4.44
C GLN A 20 23.90 3.17 3.57
N SER A 21 23.49 1.97 3.96
CA SER A 21 23.76 0.74 3.19
C SER A 21 23.18 0.80 1.78
N ILE A 22 21.93 1.27 1.62
CA ILE A 22 21.29 1.34 0.29
C ILE A 22 21.96 2.40 -0.59
N LEU A 23 22.39 3.53 -0.02
CA LEU A 23 23.09 4.58 -0.75
C LEU A 23 24.47 4.13 -1.22
N GLU A 24 25.24 3.45 -0.34
CA GLU A 24 26.54 2.89 -0.68
C GLU A 24 26.46 1.82 -1.78
N GLU A 25 25.44 0.94 -1.71
CA GLU A 25 25.21 -0.06 -2.75
C GLU A 25 24.75 0.58 -4.06
N ALA A 26 23.89 1.60 -4.01
CA ALA A 26 23.43 2.35 -5.18
C ALA A 26 24.55 3.07 -5.91
N GLU A 27 25.54 3.62 -5.18
CA GLU A 27 26.75 4.21 -5.75
C GLU A 27 27.67 3.16 -6.38
N ARG A 28 27.80 2.00 -5.73
CA ARG A 28 28.65 0.90 -6.22
C ARG A 28 28.09 0.24 -7.48
N GLU A 29 26.77 0.16 -7.59
CA GLU A 29 26.07 -0.52 -8.69
C GLU A 29 25.04 0.40 -9.36
N PRO A 30 25.47 1.40 -10.12
CA PRO A 30 24.59 2.41 -10.71
C PRO A 30 23.61 1.87 -11.75
N GLU A 31 23.87 0.71 -12.33
CA GLU A 31 22.99 0.03 -13.29
C GLU A 31 21.84 -0.74 -12.62
N LYS A 32 21.88 -0.90 -11.29
CA LYS A 32 20.82 -1.57 -10.54
C LYS A 32 19.86 -0.57 -9.95
N ASN A 33 18.57 -0.91 -9.97
CA ASN A 33 17.54 -0.17 -9.27
C ASN A 33 17.29 -0.79 -7.89
N PHE A 34 17.32 0.05 -6.88
CA PHE A 34 17.06 -0.31 -5.48
C PHE A 34 15.68 0.17 -5.08
N LEU A 35 14.94 -0.68 -4.38
CA LEU A 35 13.61 -0.35 -3.87
C LEU A 35 13.65 -0.30 -2.34
N LEU A 36 13.27 0.85 -1.78
CA LEU A 36 13.09 1.02 -0.35
C LEU A 36 11.60 1.09 -0.04
N LEU A 37 11.07 0.04 0.60
CA LEU A 37 9.67 -0.03 0.99
C LEU A 37 9.47 0.53 2.38
N VAL A 38 8.58 1.51 2.49
CA VAL A 38 8.22 2.18 3.75
C VAL A 38 6.71 2.34 3.86
N PRO A 39 6.15 2.52 5.07
CA PRO A 39 4.75 2.91 5.22
C PRO A 39 4.44 4.21 4.46
N GLU A 40 3.22 4.33 3.91
CA GLU A 40 2.81 5.44 3.04
C GLU A 40 3.13 6.82 3.64
N GLN A 41 2.85 7.00 4.92
CA GLN A 41 3.07 8.27 5.62
C GLN A 41 4.54 8.68 5.72
N PHE A 42 5.49 7.76 5.54
CA PHE A 42 6.92 8.03 5.66
C PHE A 42 7.64 8.18 4.31
N THR A 43 6.96 7.97 3.19
CA THR A 43 7.60 7.99 1.86
C THR A 43 8.31 9.31 1.56
N MET A 44 7.65 10.44 1.76
CA MET A 44 8.23 11.77 1.53
C MET A 44 9.38 12.09 2.47
N GLN A 45 9.23 11.75 3.76
CA GLN A 45 10.28 11.98 4.75
C GLN A 45 11.51 11.15 4.41
N THR A 46 11.34 9.87 4.11
CA THR A 46 12.43 8.95 3.76
C THR A 46 13.15 9.41 2.49
N GLN A 47 12.40 9.79 1.46
CA GLN A 47 12.99 10.32 0.23
C GLN A 47 13.84 11.57 0.49
N ARG A 48 13.32 12.50 1.28
CA ARG A 48 14.06 13.71 1.67
C ARG A 48 15.33 13.37 2.45
N GLU A 49 15.25 12.45 3.41
CA GLU A 49 16.42 12.02 4.19
C GLU A 49 17.50 11.40 3.32
N LEU A 50 17.15 10.52 2.36
CA LEU A 50 18.11 9.94 1.43
C LEU A 50 18.77 11.00 0.56
N VAL A 51 18.01 11.94 -0.01
CA VAL A 51 18.52 13.04 -0.82
C VAL A 51 19.47 13.93 -0.01
N CYS A 52 19.11 14.27 1.25
CA CYS A 52 19.97 15.10 2.11
C CYS A 52 21.28 14.43 2.51
N ARG A 53 21.35 13.09 2.50
CA ARG A 53 22.57 12.34 2.84
C ARG A 53 23.55 12.28 1.67
N GLN A 54 23.10 12.47 0.46
CA GLN A 54 23.94 12.48 -0.73
C GLN A 54 24.61 13.85 -0.93
N PRO A 55 25.92 13.88 -1.21
CA PRO A 55 26.66 15.14 -1.45
C PRO A 55 26.05 16.00 -2.56
N ASN A 56 25.52 15.37 -3.60
CA ASN A 56 24.90 16.03 -4.74
C ASN A 56 23.41 16.32 -4.56
N HIS A 57 22.85 16.01 -3.38
CA HIS A 57 21.42 16.14 -3.08
C HIS A 57 20.51 15.51 -4.15
N ALA A 58 20.92 14.37 -4.72
CA ALA A 58 20.19 13.63 -5.73
C ALA A 58 20.33 12.13 -5.51
N ILE A 59 19.27 11.39 -5.77
CA ILE A 59 19.22 9.93 -5.87
C ILE A 59 18.67 9.56 -7.24
N MET A 60 19.32 8.65 -7.95
CA MET A 60 18.90 8.28 -9.31
C MET A 60 18.34 6.87 -9.42
N ASN A 61 18.94 5.93 -8.73
CA ASN A 61 18.62 4.51 -8.81
C ASN A 61 18.07 3.92 -7.51
N VAL A 62 17.52 4.76 -6.62
CA VAL A 62 16.83 4.35 -5.40
C VAL A 62 15.41 4.89 -5.42
N ASP A 63 14.42 4.01 -5.47
CA ASP A 63 13.00 4.34 -5.41
C ASP A 63 12.46 4.10 -4.00
N VAL A 64 11.83 5.11 -3.41
CA VAL A 64 11.14 5.02 -2.13
C VAL A 64 9.65 4.84 -2.39
N LEU A 65 9.13 3.67 -2.07
CA LEU A 65 7.75 3.29 -2.36
C LEU A 65 7.03 2.78 -1.11
N SER A 66 5.72 2.95 -1.08
CA SER A 66 4.85 2.15 -0.22
C SER A 66 4.43 0.87 -0.93
N PHE A 67 3.84 -0.08 -0.18
CA PHE A 67 3.29 -1.30 -0.80
C PHE A 67 2.21 -1.00 -1.84
N VAL A 68 1.39 0.03 -1.62
CA VAL A 68 0.36 0.45 -2.57
C VAL A 68 1.01 0.95 -3.87
N ARG A 69 2.01 1.81 -3.77
CA ARG A 69 2.74 2.32 -4.95
C ARG A 69 3.51 1.22 -5.68
N LEU A 70 4.07 0.27 -4.94
CA LEU A 70 4.71 -0.91 -5.55
C LEU A 70 3.69 -1.75 -6.32
N ALA A 71 2.48 -1.96 -5.77
CA ALA A 71 1.42 -2.69 -6.48
C ALA A 71 1.02 -1.97 -7.79
N TYR A 72 0.86 -0.65 -7.78
CA TYR A 72 0.60 0.12 -9.00
C TYR A 72 1.70 -0.05 -10.03
N ARG A 73 2.96 0.05 -9.62
CA ARG A 73 4.10 -0.16 -10.52
C ARG A 73 4.08 -1.55 -11.14
N VAL A 74 3.79 -2.59 -10.36
CA VAL A 74 3.66 -3.96 -10.87
C VAL A 74 2.49 -4.06 -11.88
N PHE A 75 1.36 -3.41 -11.61
CA PHE A 75 0.24 -3.39 -12.55
C PHE A 75 0.59 -2.68 -13.86
N ASP A 76 1.30 -1.57 -13.79
CA ASP A 76 1.79 -0.85 -14.97
C ASP A 76 2.78 -1.72 -15.79
N ASP A 77 3.73 -2.35 -15.13
CA ASP A 77 4.72 -3.23 -15.76
C ASP A 77 4.06 -4.46 -16.43
N LEU A 78 2.95 -4.95 -15.88
CA LEU A 78 2.16 -6.06 -16.45
C LEU A 78 1.14 -5.60 -17.51
N GLY A 79 1.09 -4.32 -17.83
CA GLY A 79 0.14 -3.76 -18.80
C GLY A 79 -1.32 -3.77 -18.32
N MET A 80 -1.56 -3.85 -17.01
CA MET A 80 -2.91 -3.87 -16.40
C MET A 80 -3.44 -2.44 -16.21
N GLN A 81 -3.31 -1.58 -17.22
CA GLN A 81 -3.67 -0.15 -17.13
C GLN A 81 -5.19 0.08 -17.08
N ASP A 82 -5.99 -0.90 -17.46
CA ASP A 82 -7.46 -0.79 -17.49
C ASP A 82 -8.13 -1.05 -16.13
N LEU A 83 -7.34 -1.27 -15.06
CA LEU A 83 -7.88 -1.49 -13.73
C LEU A 83 -8.45 -0.20 -13.15
N VAL A 84 -9.78 -0.14 -13.02
CA VAL A 84 -10.46 0.95 -12.30
C VAL A 84 -10.34 0.70 -10.81
N ILE A 85 -9.48 1.47 -10.15
CA ILE A 85 -9.29 1.37 -8.71
C ILE A 85 -10.29 2.29 -8.01
N LEU A 86 -11.13 1.69 -7.19
CA LEU A 86 -12.13 2.41 -6.42
C LEU A 86 -11.53 2.95 -5.12
N GLU A 87 -11.58 4.26 -4.97
CA GLU A 87 -11.35 4.92 -3.68
C GLU A 87 -12.47 4.60 -2.68
N GLU A 88 -12.27 4.97 -1.44
CA GLU A 88 -13.21 4.69 -0.34
C GLU A 88 -14.64 5.15 -0.62
N THR A 89 -14.81 6.33 -1.19
CA THR A 89 -16.13 6.86 -1.58
C THR A 89 -16.74 6.04 -2.71
N GLY A 90 -15.94 5.66 -3.71
CA GLY A 90 -16.37 4.82 -4.83
C GLY A 90 -16.83 3.44 -4.37
N LYS A 91 -16.10 2.80 -3.46
CA LYS A 91 -16.50 1.52 -2.85
C LYS A 91 -17.85 1.62 -2.15
N ASN A 92 -18.07 2.67 -1.36
CA ASN A 92 -19.33 2.91 -0.66
C ASN A 92 -20.50 3.09 -1.64
N LEU A 93 -20.30 3.82 -2.74
CA LEU A 93 -21.33 4.03 -3.76
C LEU A 93 -21.69 2.74 -4.49
N VAL A 94 -20.69 1.94 -4.88
CA VAL A 94 -20.92 0.64 -5.52
C VAL A 94 -21.65 -0.30 -4.58
N LEU A 95 -21.19 -0.43 -3.32
CA LEU A 95 -21.86 -1.28 -2.33
C LEU A 95 -23.30 -0.85 -2.09
N ARG A 96 -23.56 0.44 -1.98
CA ARG A 96 -24.91 0.96 -1.82
C ARG A 96 -25.80 0.60 -3.02
N LYS A 97 -25.29 0.77 -4.23
CA LYS A 97 -26.01 0.40 -5.45
C LYS A 97 -26.32 -1.08 -5.51
N VAL A 98 -25.35 -1.94 -5.23
CA VAL A 98 -25.53 -3.40 -5.20
C VAL A 98 -26.52 -3.80 -4.12
N ALA A 99 -26.39 -3.24 -2.91
CA ALA A 99 -27.31 -3.51 -1.80
C ALA A 99 -28.76 -3.10 -2.11
N GLU A 100 -28.98 -1.98 -2.78
CA GLU A 100 -30.31 -1.56 -3.23
C GLU A 100 -30.89 -2.53 -4.28
N LEU A 101 -30.08 -2.97 -5.24
CA LEU A 101 -30.52 -3.93 -6.26
C LEU A 101 -30.88 -5.30 -5.66
N LYS A 102 -30.10 -5.73 -4.66
CA LYS A 102 -30.24 -7.02 -3.98
C LYS A 102 -31.09 -6.97 -2.70
N LYS A 103 -31.76 -5.86 -2.41
CA LYS A 103 -32.47 -5.62 -1.15
C LYS A 103 -33.46 -6.74 -0.79
N LYS A 104 -34.13 -7.35 -1.77
CA LYS A 104 -35.08 -8.43 -1.55
C LYS A 104 -34.42 -9.76 -1.18
N GLU A 105 -33.18 -9.96 -1.59
CA GLU A 105 -32.37 -11.16 -1.31
C GLU A 105 -31.62 -11.04 0.03
N LEU A 106 -31.40 -9.82 0.51
CA LEU A 106 -30.70 -9.52 1.75
C LEU A 106 -31.66 -9.54 2.95
N SER A 107 -32.04 -10.72 3.42
CA SER A 107 -33.01 -10.90 4.51
C SER A 107 -32.60 -10.21 5.82
N VAL A 108 -31.31 -10.24 6.18
CA VAL A 108 -30.79 -9.67 7.44
C VAL A 108 -30.31 -8.22 7.23
N LEU A 109 -29.60 -7.96 6.14
CA LEU A 109 -28.97 -6.66 5.89
C LEU A 109 -29.93 -5.65 5.28
N GLY A 110 -30.92 -6.09 4.52
CA GLY A 110 -31.81 -5.24 3.72
C GLY A 110 -32.59 -4.19 4.53
N GLY A 111 -32.96 -4.50 5.77
CA GLY A 111 -33.70 -3.58 6.67
C GLY A 111 -32.85 -2.41 7.19
N ASN A 112 -31.53 -2.53 7.17
CA ASN A 112 -30.62 -1.55 7.77
C ASN A 112 -29.88 -0.67 6.75
N LEU A 113 -30.07 -0.88 5.45
CA LEU A 113 -29.35 -0.19 4.37
C LEU A 113 -29.47 1.34 4.41
N ASN A 114 -30.56 1.86 4.98
CA ASN A 114 -30.80 3.30 5.09
C ASN A 114 -30.15 3.94 6.33
N LYS A 115 -29.56 3.14 7.24
CA LYS A 115 -28.91 3.69 8.42
C LYS A 115 -27.56 4.30 8.04
N MET A 116 -27.31 5.51 8.57
CA MET A 116 -26.04 6.20 8.35
C MET A 116 -24.88 5.35 8.90
N GLY A 117 -23.82 5.22 8.11
CA GLY A 117 -22.64 4.44 8.47
C GLY A 117 -22.72 2.94 8.19
N TYR A 118 -23.92 2.36 8.06
CA TYR A 118 -24.08 0.91 7.90
C TYR A 118 -23.37 0.34 6.67
N ILE A 119 -23.41 1.04 5.53
CA ILE A 119 -22.67 0.65 4.31
C ILE A 119 -21.16 0.71 4.56
N GLY A 120 -20.70 1.69 5.35
CA GLY A 120 -19.29 1.79 5.75
C GLY A 120 -18.83 0.59 6.56
N GLU A 121 -19.62 0.12 7.50
CA GLU A 121 -19.33 -1.09 8.31
C GLU A 121 -19.27 -2.34 7.42
N ILE A 122 -20.26 -2.53 6.51
CA ILE A 122 -20.24 -3.64 5.55
C ILE A 122 -18.98 -3.59 4.67
N LYS A 123 -18.59 -2.40 4.17
CA LYS A 123 -17.37 -2.23 3.40
C LYS A 123 -16.14 -2.63 4.21
N SER A 124 -16.07 -2.21 5.46
CA SER A 124 -14.94 -2.55 6.34
C SER A 124 -14.85 -4.05 6.57
N LEU A 125 -15.98 -4.71 6.82
CA LEU A 125 -16.07 -6.16 6.97
C LEU A 125 -15.60 -6.88 5.70
N ILE A 126 -16.10 -6.49 4.52
CA ILE A 126 -15.68 -7.09 3.24
C ILE A 126 -14.17 -6.91 3.02
N SER A 127 -13.63 -5.73 3.34
CA SER A 127 -12.20 -5.46 3.21
C SER A 127 -11.36 -6.32 4.16
N GLU A 128 -11.84 -6.53 5.38
CA GLU A 128 -11.20 -7.39 6.36
C GLU A 128 -11.24 -8.85 5.93
N MET A 129 -12.38 -9.36 5.47
CA MET A 129 -12.50 -10.71 4.91
C MET A 129 -11.51 -10.93 3.76
N ALA A 130 -11.43 -9.98 2.82
CA ALA A 130 -10.48 -10.04 1.70
C ALA A 130 -9.01 -10.03 2.17
N GLN A 131 -8.68 -9.28 3.23
CA GLN A 131 -7.34 -9.23 3.81
C GLN A 131 -6.91 -10.59 4.40
N TYR A 132 -7.85 -11.34 4.94
CA TYR A 132 -7.62 -12.68 5.51
C TYR A 132 -7.89 -13.81 4.53
N ASN A 133 -8.10 -13.52 3.24
CA ASN A 133 -8.47 -14.49 2.20
C ASN A 133 -9.71 -15.33 2.55
N ILE A 134 -10.65 -14.75 3.30
CA ILE A 134 -11.95 -15.38 3.59
C ILE A 134 -12.84 -15.20 2.37
N THR A 135 -13.33 -16.29 1.82
CA THR A 135 -14.22 -16.31 0.66
C THR A 135 -15.69 -16.38 1.07
N PRO A 136 -16.65 -16.06 0.18
CA PRO A 136 -18.09 -16.19 0.49
C PRO A 136 -18.54 -17.62 0.78
N GLU A 137 -17.72 -18.62 0.42
CA GLU A 137 -17.98 -20.05 0.67
C GLU A 137 -17.50 -20.50 2.06
N ASP A 138 -16.65 -19.75 2.74
CA ASP A 138 -16.16 -20.00 4.09
C ASP A 138 -17.19 -19.58 5.13
#